data_4b7a700bc8e4b7545befa2dd36d48670
#
_entry.id   4b7a700bc8e4b7545befa2dd36d48670
#
_cell.length_a   1.000
_cell.length_b   1.000
_cell.length_c   1.000
_cell.angle_alpha   90.00
_cell.angle_beta   90.00
_cell.angle_gamma   90.00
#
_symmetry.space_group_name_H-M   'P 1'
#
loop_
_entity.id
_entity.type
_entity.pdbx_description
1 polymer ?
#
loop_
_entity_poly.entity_id
_entity_poly.type
_entity_poly.pdbx_seq_one_letter_code
_entity_poly.pdbx_strand_id
1 'polypeptide(L)'
;GIAIPHAQSEAVNAPGLAAMVVKDGVDYQSLDNQPAKLFFMIAVPKTGGNEHLQILAMLSQMLMDTDFKDSLINAQSVEEFMDLINQKEAAQKAKEEEKEEAQKEFTGTYRLLAVTACPTGIAHTYMAAEALEEKAKQMGITIKVETDGSGGTKNAPTAKEIEECEAIIVAADKNVEMARFDGKPVIQVKVQMGSIKQKS
;
A
#
# COMPACT_ATOMS: atom_id res chain seq x y z
N GLY A 1 1.71 -17.84 2.62
CA GLY A 1 1.25 -18.20 3.96
C GLY A 1 0.01 -17.43 4.43
N ILE A 2 -0.61 -16.56 3.60
CA ILE A 2 -1.81 -15.77 3.92
C ILE A 2 -2.84 -15.96 2.81
N ALA A 3 -4.12 -16.03 3.18
CA ALA A 3 -5.24 -16.02 2.26
C ALA A 3 -6.21 -14.90 2.65
N ILE A 4 -6.68 -14.13 1.66
CA ILE A 4 -7.65 -13.06 1.87
C ILE A 4 -8.86 -13.27 0.95
N PRO A 5 -9.71 -14.27 1.21
CA PRO A 5 -10.96 -14.43 0.49
C PRO A 5 -11.84 -13.19 0.71
N HIS A 6 -12.37 -12.64 -0.38
CA HIS A 6 -13.22 -11.46 -0.32
C HIS A 6 -14.36 -11.55 -1.33
N ALA A 7 -15.52 -11.04 -0.94
CA ALA A 7 -16.71 -11.10 -1.78
C ALA A 7 -17.65 -9.92 -1.52
N GLN A 8 -18.39 -9.56 -2.57
CA GLN A 8 -19.55 -8.68 -2.50
C GLN A 8 -20.83 -9.51 -2.64
N SER A 9 -21.81 -9.28 -1.78
CA SER A 9 -23.08 -10.02 -1.83
C SER A 9 -24.25 -9.14 -1.41
N GLU A 10 -25.40 -9.37 -2.02
CA GLU A 10 -26.69 -8.76 -1.62
C GLU A 10 -27.16 -9.26 -0.24
N ALA A 11 -26.67 -10.42 0.19
CA ALA A 11 -26.99 -10.98 1.51
C ALA A 11 -26.19 -10.32 2.66
N VAL A 12 -25.22 -9.48 2.33
CA VAL A 12 -24.41 -8.76 3.33
C VAL A 12 -24.99 -7.38 3.55
N ASN A 13 -25.38 -7.05 4.76
CA ASN A 13 -25.99 -5.78 5.13
C ASN A 13 -25.00 -4.69 5.53
N ALA A 14 -23.82 -5.09 6.02
CA ALA A 14 -22.74 -4.19 6.42
C ALA A 14 -21.38 -4.83 6.15
N PRO A 15 -20.31 -4.03 5.92
CA PRO A 15 -18.97 -4.58 5.78
C PRO A 15 -18.56 -5.40 6.99
N GLY A 16 -18.01 -6.57 6.75
CA GLY A 16 -17.52 -7.47 7.78
C GLY A 16 -16.14 -8.00 7.46
N LEU A 17 -15.31 -8.13 8.48
CA LEU A 17 -14.00 -8.74 8.44
C LEU A 17 -13.93 -9.84 9.49
N ALA A 18 -13.58 -11.04 9.08
CA ALA A 18 -13.31 -12.15 9.98
C ALA A 18 -11.88 -12.66 9.77
N ALA A 19 -11.22 -13.06 10.86
CA ALA A 19 -9.89 -13.63 10.81
C ALA A 19 -9.88 -15.05 11.39
N MET A 20 -8.99 -15.89 10.85
CA MET A 20 -8.80 -17.25 11.34
C MET A 20 -7.31 -17.62 11.24
N VAL A 21 -6.79 -18.23 12.29
CA VAL A 21 -5.43 -18.81 12.32
C VAL A 21 -5.53 -20.33 12.26
N VAL A 22 -4.79 -20.94 11.32
CA VAL A 22 -4.66 -22.40 11.19
C VAL A 22 -3.19 -22.75 11.34
N LYS A 23 -2.77 -23.19 12.52
CA LYS A 23 -1.34 -23.38 12.87
C LYS A 23 -0.63 -24.35 11.94
N ASP A 24 -1.29 -25.43 11.54
CA ASP A 24 -0.74 -26.44 10.64
C ASP A 24 -0.70 -25.98 9.18
N GLY A 25 -1.45 -24.91 8.85
CA GLY A 25 -1.62 -24.40 7.51
C GLY A 25 -2.58 -25.23 6.66
N VAL A 26 -3.09 -24.65 5.61
CA VAL A 26 -3.98 -25.26 4.62
C VAL A 26 -3.40 -25.04 3.23
N ASP A 27 -3.40 -26.07 2.40
CA ASP A 27 -3.09 -25.91 0.98
C ASP A 27 -4.21 -25.10 0.32
N TYR A 28 -3.93 -23.82 0.08
CA TYR A 28 -4.83 -22.86 -0.56
C TYR A 28 -4.46 -22.60 -2.02
N GLN A 29 -3.56 -23.42 -2.58
CA GLN A 29 -3.00 -23.24 -3.93
C GLN A 29 -2.41 -21.82 -4.12
N SER A 30 -1.74 -21.34 -3.08
CA SER A 30 -1.14 -20.01 -3.05
C SER A 30 0.00 -19.87 -4.07
N LEU A 31 0.15 -18.69 -4.66
CA LEU A 31 1.20 -18.41 -5.66
C LEU A 31 2.62 -18.58 -5.11
N ASP A 32 2.81 -18.48 -3.80
CA ASP A 32 4.07 -18.68 -3.08
C ASP A 32 4.33 -20.16 -2.73
N ASN A 33 3.42 -21.07 -3.10
CA ASN A 33 3.44 -22.49 -2.76
C ASN A 33 3.58 -22.77 -1.25
N GLN A 34 3.19 -21.82 -0.40
CA GLN A 34 3.20 -22.00 1.04
C GLN A 34 1.79 -22.29 1.57
N PRO A 35 1.64 -23.19 2.55
CA PRO A 35 0.34 -23.39 3.19
C PRO A 35 -0.12 -22.10 3.87
N ALA A 36 -1.38 -21.71 3.65
CA ALA A 36 -1.97 -20.57 4.28
C ALA A 36 -2.24 -20.85 5.76
N LYS A 37 -1.67 -20.05 6.65
CA LYS A 37 -1.85 -20.14 8.10
C LYS A 37 -2.74 -19.05 8.66
N LEU A 38 -2.84 -17.92 7.96
CA LEU A 38 -3.60 -16.76 8.35
C LEU A 38 -4.63 -16.44 7.26
N PHE A 39 -5.88 -16.38 7.65
CA PHE A 39 -6.99 -16.10 6.76
C PHE A 39 -7.71 -14.84 7.21
N PHE A 40 -7.99 -13.95 6.27
CA PHE A 40 -8.88 -12.80 6.46
C PHE A 40 -10.00 -12.88 5.42
N MET A 41 -11.24 -13.02 5.89
CA MET A 41 -12.40 -13.01 5.02
C MET A 41 -13.05 -11.63 5.06
N ILE A 42 -13.19 -10.99 3.90
CA ILE A 42 -13.84 -9.70 3.75
C ILE A 42 -15.18 -9.92 3.04
N ALA A 43 -16.27 -9.52 3.67
CA ALA A 43 -17.59 -9.53 3.08
C ALA A 43 -18.18 -8.12 3.09
N VAL A 44 -18.64 -7.63 1.93
CA VAL A 44 -19.24 -6.30 1.82
C VAL A 44 -20.55 -6.33 1.04
N PRO A 45 -21.47 -5.37 1.31
CA PRO A 45 -22.68 -5.22 0.53
C PRO A 45 -22.36 -4.99 -0.95
N LYS A 46 -23.20 -5.53 -1.84
CA LYS A 46 -23.05 -5.30 -3.29
C LYS A 46 -23.27 -3.83 -3.68
N THR A 47 -24.00 -3.09 -2.87
CA THR A 47 -24.23 -1.64 -3.03
C THR A 47 -23.13 -0.77 -2.41
N GLY A 48 -22.23 -1.35 -1.62
CA GLY A 48 -21.05 -0.67 -1.08
C GLY A 48 -20.00 -0.46 -2.17
N GLY A 49 -19.52 0.77 -2.38
CA GLY A 49 -18.56 1.11 -3.44
C GLY A 49 -17.25 0.31 -3.35
N ASN A 50 -16.11 0.98 -3.19
CA ASN A 50 -14.78 0.36 -3.14
C ASN A 50 -14.32 0.01 -1.71
N GLU A 51 -15.22 -0.07 -0.73
CA GLU A 51 -14.87 -0.32 0.69
C GLU A 51 -14.05 -1.60 0.89
N HIS A 52 -14.42 -2.69 0.17
CA HIS A 52 -13.66 -3.94 0.23
C HIS A 52 -12.22 -3.78 -0.26
N LEU A 53 -11.98 -2.92 -1.26
CA LEU A 53 -10.62 -2.65 -1.77
C LEU A 53 -9.80 -1.84 -0.78
N GLN A 54 -10.44 -0.93 -0.03
CA GLN A 54 -9.78 -0.16 1.02
C GLN A 54 -9.36 -1.06 2.19
N ILE A 55 -10.26 -1.93 2.64
CA ILE A 55 -9.94 -2.93 3.69
C ILE A 55 -8.83 -3.86 3.21
N LEU A 56 -8.90 -4.33 1.98
CA LEU A 56 -7.89 -5.21 1.39
C LEU A 56 -6.53 -4.50 1.28
N ALA A 57 -6.51 -3.22 0.88
CA ALA A 57 -5.29 -2.43 0.81
C ALA A 57 -4.64 -2.25 2.19
N MET A 58 -5.43 -1.88 3.18
CA MET A 58 -4.97 -1.70 4.56
C MET A 58 -4.39 -3.01 5.13
N LEU A 59 -5.12 -4.12 5.01
CA LEU A 59 -4.65 -5.43 5.44
C LEU A 59 -3.37 -5.84 4.73
N SER A 60 -3.30 -5.63 3.41
CA SER A 60 -2.10 -5.98 2.63
C SER A 60 -0.88 -5.21 3.13
N GLN A 61 -1.01 -3.92 3.42
CA GLN A 61 0.08 -3.10 3.97
C GLN A 61 0.53 -3.61 5.34
N MET A 62 -0.43 -3.91 6.24
CA MET A 62 -0.12 -4.42 7.58
C MET A 62 0.62 -5.75 7.52
N LEU A 63 0.16 -6.66 6.66
CA LEU A 63 0.66 -8.03 6.54
C LEU A 63 1.97 -8.17 5.74
N MET A 64 2.46 -7.09 5.16
CA MET A 64 3.81 -7.01 4.60
C MET A 64 4.90 -7.07 5.67
N ASP A 65 4.59 -6.62 6.87
CA ASP A 65 5.46 -6.78 8.03
C ASP A 65 5.45 -8.24 8.48
N THR A 66 6.57 -8.93 8.27
CA THR A 66 6.71 -10.36 8.57
C THR A 66 6.64 -10.64 10.06
N ASP A 67 7.18 -9.77 10.89
CA ASP A 67 7.17 -9.93 12.35
C ASP A 67 5.75 -9.76 12.89
N PHE A 68 5.01 -8.80 12.36
CA PHE A 68 3.60 -8.62 12.68
C PHE A 68 2.76 -9.84 12.27
N LYS A 69 2.95 -10.33 11.04
CA LYS A 69 2.27 -11.54 10.55
C LYS A 69 2.54 -12.73 11.46
N ASP A 70 3.82 -12.95 11.82
CA ASP A 70 4.20 -14.06 12.68
C ASP A 70 3.63 -13.92 14.10
N SER A 71 3.54 -12.69 14.62
CA SER A 71 2.87 -12.40 15.90
C SER A 71 1.39 -12.77 15.86
N LEU A 72 0.68 -12.45 14.78
CA LEU A 72 -0.73 -12.83 14.60
C LEU A 72 -0.93 -14.36 14.56
N ILE A 73 -0.05 -15.08 13.85
CA ILE A 73 -0.11 -16.54 13.77
C ILE A 73 0.13 -17.19 15.14
N ASN A 74 0.98 -16.58 15.97
CA ASN A 74 1.36 -17.08 17.28
C ASN A 74 0.47 -16.57 18.43
N ALA A 75 -0.47 -15.69 18.19
CA ALA A 75 -1.40 -15.17 19.19
C ALA A 75 -2.12 -16.34 19.92
N GLN A 76 -2.20 -16.25 21.25
CA GLN A 76 -2.74 -17.31 22.09
C GLN A 76 -4.23 -17.12 22.41
N SER A 77 -4.77 -15.92 22.16
CA SER A 77 -6.18 -15.61 22.38
C SER A 77 -6.70 -14.65 21.33
N VAL A 78 -8.03 -14.51 21.23
CA VAL A 78 -8.69 -13.55 20.38
C VAL A 78 -8.36 -12.13 20.83
N GLU A 79 -8.29 -11.88 22.11
CA GLU A 79 -7.95 -10.59 22.69
C GLU A 79 -6.55 -10.15 22.26
N GLU A 80 -5.55 -11.04 22.40
CA GLU A 80 -4.18 -10.76 21.95
C GLU A 80 -4.10 -10.48 20.45
N PHE A 81 -4.82 -11.29 19.65
CA PHE A 81 -4.89 -11.08 18.20
C PHE A 81 -5.47 -9.71 17.86
N MET A 82 -6.57 -9.32 18.51
CA MET A 82 -7.21 -8.02 18.28
C MET A 82 -6.34 -6.85 18.76
N ASP A 83 -5.64 -6.99 19.87
CA ASP A 83 -4.72 -5.99 20.37
C ASP A 83 -3.56 -5.75 19.39
N LEU A 84 -2.99 -6.80 18.81
CA LEU A 84 -1.96 -6.69 17.78
C LEU A 84 -2.48 -5.94 16.54
N ILE A 85 -3.69 -6.24 16.08
CA ILE A 85 -4.33 -5.54 14.94
C ILE A 85 -4.52 -4.05 15.29
N ASN A 86 -5.11 -3.74 16.44
CA ASN A 86 -5.39 -2.38 16.86
C ASN A 86 -4.11 -1.54 17.01
N GLN A 87 -3.06 -2.11 17.59
CA GLN A 87 -1.76 -1.45 17.73
C GLN A 87 -1.13 -1.16 16.36
N LYS A 88 -1.20 -2.13 15.44
CA LYS A 88 -0.65 -1.95 14.09
C LYS A 88 -1.41 -0.89 13.30
N GLU A 89 -2.74 -0.90 13.38
CA GLU A 89 -3.59 0.11 12.76
C GLU A 89 -3.29 1.52 13.29
N ALA A 90 -3.21 1.66 14.62
CA ALA A 90 -2.87 2.94 15.25
C ALA A 90 -1.47 3.43 14.83
N ALA A 91 -0.48 2.54 14.76
CA ALA A 91 0.86 2.88 14.31
C ALA A 91 0.90 3.31 12.84
N GLN A 92 0.10 2.68 11.97
CA GLN A 92 0.00 3.09 10.57
C GLN A 92 -0.67 4.45 10.42
N LYS A 93 -1.78 4.70 11.12
CA LYS A 93 -2.45 6.00 11.11
C LYS A 93 -1.52 7.11 11.59
N ALA A 94 -0.79 6.88 12.69
CA ALA A 94 0.17 7.85 13.20
C ALA A 94 1.29 8.15 12.18
N LYS A 95 1.81 7.13 11.48
CA LYS A 95 2.80 7.33 10.42
C LYS A 95 2.23 8.12 9.21
N GLU A 96 0.99 7.86 8.83
CA GLU A 96 0.34 8.60 7.74
C GLU A 96 0.12 10.07 8.13
N GLU A 97 -0.37 10.33 9.34
CA GLU A 97 -0.56 11.68 9.87
C GLU A 97 0.76 12.45 9.96
N GLU A 98 1.82 11.82 10.50
CA GLU A 98 3.15 12.42 10.56
C GLU A 98 3.71 12.75 9.17
N LYS A 99 3.50 11.87 8.19
CA LYS A 99 3.89 12.13 6.79
C LYS A 99 3.09 13.27 6.18
N GLU A 100 1.79 13.33 6.41
CA GLU A 100 0.95 14.42 5.91
C GLU A 100 1.32 15.77 6.54
N GLU A 101 1.61 15.80 7.84
CA GLU A 101 2.07 17.01 8.53
C GLU A 101 3.44 17.46 8.01
N ALA A 102 4.39 16.55 7.90
CA ALA A 102 5.72 16.84 7.36
C ALA A 102 5.65 17.39 5.93
N GLN A 103 4.71 16.90 5.11
CA GLN A 103 4.51 17.44 3.76
C GLN A 103 3.86 18.82 3.75
N LYS A 104 2.93 19.10 4.68
CA LYS A 104 2.31 20.43 4.83
C LYS A 104 3.30 21.49 5.33
N GLU A 105 4.21 21.09 6.22
CA GLU A 105 5.26 21.96 6.76
C GLU A 105 6.45 22.16 5.81
N PHE A 106 6.58 21.29 4.80
CA PHE A 106 7.68 21.38 3.85
C PHE A 106 7.55 22.62 2.97
N THR A 107 8.42 23.60 3.21
CA THR A 107 8.48 24.86 2.46
C THR A 107 9.54 24.88 1.36
N GLY A 108 10.26 23.78 1.20
CA GLY A 108 11.30 23.62 0.18
C GLY A 108 10.75 23.21 -1.18
N THR A 109 11.67 22.97 -2.12
CA THR A 109 11.35 22.43 -3.45
C THR A 109 11.61 20.93 -3.49
N TYR A 110 10.68 20.16 -4.02
CA TYR A 110 10.92 18.75 -4.30
C TYR A 110 11.79 18.61 -5.56
N ARG A 111 12.95 17.99 -5.41
CA ARG A 111 13.83 17.71 -6.54
C ARG A 111 13.25 16.64 -7.46
N LEU A 112 12.62 15.63 -6.87
CA LEU A 112 11.95 14.57 -7.60
C LEU A 112 10.46 14.51 -7.25
N LEU A 113 9.66 14.21 -8.24
CA LEU A 113 8.28 13.77 -8.07
C LEU A 113 8.16 12.32 -8.51
N ALA A 114 7.26 11.58 -7.91
CA ALA A 114 6.95 10.23 -8.36
C ALA A 114 5.45 9.97 -8.36
N VAL A 115 5.03 9.05 -9.23
CA VAL A 115 3.67 8.52 -9.27
C VAL A 115 3.76 7.00 -9.20
N THR A 116 3.06 6.41 -8.26
CA THR A 116 2.96 4.96 -8.15
C THR A 116 1.52 4.51 -8.37
N ALA A 117 1.33 3.53 -9.25
CA ALA A 117 0.00 3.04 -9.57
C ALA A 117 0.04 1.57 -10.02
N CYS A 118 -0.87 0.75 -9.51
CA CYS A 118 -1.05 -0.60 -10.01
C CYS A 118 -2.53 -0.85 -10.38
N PRO A 119 -2.84 -1.87 -11.19
CA PRO A 119 -4.21 -2.13 -11.62
C PRO A 119 -5.19 -2.34 -10.48
N THR A 120 -4.76 -3.00 -9.42
CA THR A 120 -5.58 -3.22 -8.22
C THR A 120 -5.56 -2.03 -7.24
N GLY A 121 -4.55 -1.14 -7.36
CA GLY A 121 -4.38 -0.01 -6.43
C GLY A 121 -4.06 -0.42 -4.99
N ILE A 122 -3.49 -1.62 -4.79
CA ILE A 122 -3.27 -2.20 -3.45
C ILE A 122 -1.76 -2.23 -3.14
N ALA A 123 -1.23 -3.37 -2.74
CA ALA A 123 0.10 -3.51 -2.15
C ALA A 123 1.24 -2.88 -2.98
N HIS A 124 1.30 -3.16 -4.28
CA HIS A 124 2.42 -2.71 -5.13
C HIS A 124 2.52 -1.18 -5.23
N THR A 125 1.38 -0.47 -5.22
CA THR A 125 1.35 1.00 -5.24
C THR A 125 2.06 1.57 -4.03
N TYR A 126 1.71 1.08 -2.84
CA TYR A 126 2.26 1.59 -1.58
C TYR A 126 3.69 1.12 -1.32
N MET A 127 4.02 -0.14 -1.69
CA MET A 127 5.40 -0.64 -1.61
C MET A 127 6.37 0.17 -2.47
N ALA A 128 5.96 0.49 -3.70
CA ALA A 128 6.77 1.29 -4.59
C ALA A 128 6.96 2.72 -4.05
N ALA A 129 5.92 3.31 -3.48
CA ALA A 129 6.01 4.64 -2.87
C ALA A 129 6.99 4.64 -1.69
N GLU A 130 6.85 3.71 -0.76
CA GLU A 130 7.74 3.59 0.40
C GLU A 130 9.20 3.36 -0.02
N ALA A 131 9.44 2.47 -0.99
CA ALA A 131 10.78 2.20 -1.51
C ALA A 131 11.42 3.44 -2.17
N LEU A 132 10.64 4.24 -2.90
CA LEU A 132 11.12 5.49 -3.50
C LEU A 132 11.44 6.55 -2.45
N GLU A 133 10.56 6.73 -1.46
CA GLU A 133 10.76 7.66 -0.35
C GLU A 133 11.99 7.29 0.46
N GLU A 134 12.14 6.01 0.83
CA GLU A 134 13.28 5.53 1.58
C GLU A 134 14.60 5.71 0.81
N LYS A 135 14.59 5.37 -0.48
CA LYS A 135 15.78 5.53 -1.32
C LYS A 135 16.16 6.99 -1.48
N ALA A 136 15.21 7.87 -1.71
CA ALA A 136 15.44 9.32 -1.79
C ALA A 136 16.02 9.86 -0.47
N LYS A 137 15.48 9.44 0.68
CA LYS A 137 16.00 9.78 2.00
C LYS A 137 17.45 9.35 2.18
N GLN A 138 17.80 8.12 1.79
CA GLN A 138 19.18 7.61 1.83
C GLN A 138 20.14 8.43 0.96
N MET A 139 19.64 8.97 -0.16
CA MET A 139 20.42 9.79 -1.10
C MET A 139 20.42 11.29 -0.74
N GLY A 140 19.70 11.71 0.28
CA GLY A 140 19.54 13.12 0.65
C GLY A 140 18.77 13.93 -0.39
N ILE A 141 17.83 13.30 -1.11
CA ILE A 141 17.02 13.92 -2.17
C ILE A 141 15.61 14.12 -1.66
N THR A 142 15.06 15.32 -1.86
CA THR A 142 13.66 15.61 -1.57
C THR A 142 12.76 15.03 -2.64
N ILE A 143 11.81 14.19 -2.24
CA ILE A 143 10.84 13.55 -3.15
C ILE A 143 9.43 13.69 -2.62
N LYS A 144 8.46 13.88 -3.51
CA LYS A 144 7.04 13.73 -3.22
C LYS A 144 6.47 12.61 -4.07
N VAL A 145 5.78 11.68 -3.45
CA VAL A 145 5.24 10.49 -4.13
C VAL A 145 3.72 10.54 -4.11
N GLU A 146 3.13 10.66 -5.29
CA GLU A 146 1.71 10.43 -5.52
C GLU A 146 1.42 8.94 -5.55
N THR A 147 0.37 8.54 -4.85
CA THR A 147 -0.12 7.16 -4.88
C THR A 147 -1.51 7.09 -5.45
N ASP A 148 -1.68 6.37 -6.57
CA ASP A 148 -2.97 6.06 -7.18
C ASP A 148 -3.45 4.69 -6.71
N GLY A 149 -3.89 4.66 -5.47
CA GLY A 149 -4.37 3.45 -4.80
C GLY A 149 -5.88 3.23 -4.94
N SER A 150 -6.36 2.15 -4.33
CA SER A 150 -7.79 1.82 -4.25
C SER A 150 -8.60 2.84 -3.45
N GLY A 151 -7.95 3.59 -2.54
CA GLY A 151 -8.53 4.70 -1.79
C GLY A 151 -8.54 6.04 -2.53
N GLY A 152 -8.18 6.05 -3.82
CA GLY A 152 -8.05 7.26 -4.62
C GLY A 152 -6.61 7.76 -4.71
N THR A 153 -6.45 8.92 -5.34
CA THR A 153 -5.15 9.59 -5.48
C THR A 153 -4.83 10.36 -4.21
N LYS A 154 -3.66 10.07 -3.63
CA LYS A 154 -3.10 10.82 -2.49
C LYS A 154 -1.83 11.53 -2.92
N ASN A 155 -1.54 12.68 -2.30
CA ASN A 155 -0.31 13.45 -2.49
C ASN A 155 -0.05 13.89 -3.94
N ALA A 156 -1.10 14.17 -4.72
CA ALA A 156 -0.93 14.67 -6.07
C ALA A 156 -0.05 15.94 -6.10
N PRO A 157 0.96 16.00 -6.98
CA PRO A 157 1.78 17.20 -7.10
C PRO A 157 0.99 18.35 -7.69
N THR A 158 1.24 19.54 -7.20
CA THR A 158 0.70 20.77 -7.75
C THR A 158 1.42 21.15 -9.05
N ALA A 159 0.80 21.99 -9.87
CA ALA A 159 1.41 22.50 -11.10
C ALA A 159 2.77 23.19 -10.83
N LYS A 160 2.88 23.92 -9.71
CA LYS A 160 4.11 24.58 -9.30
C LYS A 160 5.20 23.56 -8.93
N GLU A 161 4.87 22.52 -8.19
CA GLU A 161 5.83 21.46 -7.85
C GLU A 161 6.33 20.71 -9.10
N ILE A 162 5.45 20.50 -10.09
CA ILE A 162 5.82 19.92 -11.38
C ILE A 162 6.77 20.86 -12.13
N GLU A 163 6.50 22.16 -12.13
CA GLU A 163 7.37 23.15 -12.79
C GLU A 163 8.75 23.23 -12.16
N GLU A 164 8.84 23.13 -10.83
CA GLU A 164 10.09 23.31 -10.08
C GLU A 164 10.92 22.03 -9.98
N CYS A 165 10.34 20.82 -10.15
CA CYS A 165 11.07 19.57 -10.00
C CYS A 165 12.10 19.36 -11.13
N GLU A 166 13.15 18.57 -10.80
CA GLU A 166 14.20 18.20 -11.77
C GLU A 166 13.77 17.05 -12.67
N ALA A 167 13.06 16.05 -12.13
CA ALA A 167 12.61 14.88 -12.88
C ALA A 167 11.41 14.20 -12.20
N ILE A 168 10.73 13.34 -12.96
CA ILE A 168 9.54 12.61 -12.52
C ILE A 168 9.75 11.10 -12.75
N ILE A 169 9.38 10.30 -11.76
CA ILE A 169 9.41 8.84 -11.83
C ILE A 169 7.96 8.34 -11.87
N VAL A 170 7.59 7.62 -12.91
CA VAL A 170 6.28 6.97 -13.03
C VAL A 170 6.48 5.46 -12.90
N ALA A 171 6.19 4.92 -11.71
CA ALA A 171 6.21 3.49 -11.42
C ALA A 171 4.77 2.95 -11.48
N ALA A 172 4.32 2.61 -12.68
CA ALA A 172 2.92 2.28 -12.91
C ALA A 172 2.74 1.11 -13.89
N ASP A 173 1.78 0.22 -13.54
CA ASP A 173 1.27 -0.84 -14.41
C ASP A 173 -0.17 -0.54 -14.88
N LYS A 174 -0.68 0.67 -14.64
CA LYS A 174 -1.92 1.21 -15.20
C LYS A 174 -1.67 2.58 -15.84
N ASN A 175 -2.63 3.08 -16.59
CA ASN A 175 -2.53 4.39 -17.21
C ASN A 175 -2.47 5.50 -16.15
N VAL A 176 -1.48 6.37 -16.29
CA VAL A 176 -1.30 7.61 -15.53
C VAL A 176 -1.50 8.78 -16.49
N GLU A 177 -2.09 9.87 -16.03
CA GLU A 177 -2.26 11.07 -16.84
C GLU A 177 -0.90 11.76 -17.08
N MET A 178 -0.24 11.37 -18.17
CA MET A 178 1.11 11.83 -18.50
C MET A 178 1.16 13.26 -19.01
N ALA A 179 0.05 13.78 -19.58
CA ALA A 179 -0.01 15.13 -20.17
C ALA A 179 0.37 16.23 -19.17
N ARG A 180 0.10 16.05 -17.88
CA ARG A 180 0.46 17.00 -16.81
C ARG A 180 1.97 17.13 -16.60
N PHE A 181 2.76 16.20 -17.13
CA PHE A 181 4.22 16.16 -17.00
C PHE A 181 4.95 16.59 -18.29
N ASP A 182 4.20 17.14 -19.24
CA ASP A 182 4.78 17.55 -20.52
C ASP A 182 5.92 18.55 -20.32
N GLY A 183 7.00 18.37 -21.07
CA GLY A 183 8.22 19.20 -20.96
C GLY A 183 9.17 18.81 -19.80
N LYS A 184 8.85 17.82 -18.99
CA LYS A 184 9.72 17.34 -17.90
C LYS A 184 10.43 16.02 -18.24
N PRO A 185 11.65 15.76 -17.73
CA PRO A 185 12.26 14.46 -17.81
C PRO A 185 11.44 13.45 -17.04
N VAL A 186 10.92 12.41 -17.69
CA VAL A 186 10.12 11.35 -17.06
C VAL A 186 10.79 10.00 -17.26
N ILE A 187 10.96 9.26 -16.17
CA ILE A 187 11.40 7.86 -16.17
C ILE A 187 10.18 7.00 -15.88
N GLN A 188 9.83 6.12 -16.82
CA GLN A 188 8.75 5.17 -16.66
C GLN A 188 9.30 3.79 -16.33
N VAL A 189 8.78 3.16 -15.28
CA VAL A 189 9.11 1.81 -14.84
C VAL A 189 7.85 1.05 -14.46
N LYS A 190 7.92 -0.28 -14.48
CA LYS A 190 6.85 -1.11 -13.92
C LYS A 190 6.87 -1.04 -12.40
N VAL A 191 5.68 -1.01 -11.79
CA VAL A 191 5.53 -0.99 -10.32
C VAL A 191 6.21 -2.19 -9.65
N GLN A 192 6.21 -3.36 -10.29
CA GLN A 192 6.87 -4.57 -9.78
C GLN A 192 8.41 -4.51 -9.78
N MET A 193 9.01 -3.56 -10.51
CA MET A 193 10.46 -3.36 -10.52
C MET A 193 10.99 -2.53 -9.33
N GLY A 194 10.15 -2.15 -8.38
CA GLY A 194 10.56 -1.49 -7.13
C GLY A 194 11.54 -2.31 -6.26
N SER A 195 11.78 -3.56 -6.58
CA SER A 195 12.91 -4.35 -6.08
C SER A 195 14.10 -4.14 -7.01
N ILE A 196 14.79 -3.01 -6.87
CA ILE A 196 16.13 -2.86 -7.45
C ILE A 196 17.02 -3.86 -6.71
N LYS A 197 17.21 -5.04 -7.32
CA LYS A 197 18.32 -5.92 -6.92
C LYS A 197 19.60 -5.10 -7.08
N GLN A 198 20.22 -4.73 -5.98
CA GLN A 198 21.60 -4.29 -5.97
C GLN A 198 22.42 -5.34 -6.72
N LYS A 199 22.88 -5.00 -7.92
CA LYS A 199 24.04 -5.66 -8.50
C LYS A 199 25.24 -5.08 -7.74
N SER A 200 25.82 -5.93 -6.89
CA SER A 200 27.17 -5.75 -6.36
C SER A 200 28.20 -5.60 -7.47
#